data_4b5d4a9229d745af8a31b09c3d560060
#
_entry.id   4b5d4a9229d745af8a31b09c3d560060
#
_cell.length_a   1.000
_cell.length_b   1.000
_cell.length_c   1.000
_cell.angle_alpha   90.00
_cell.angle_beta   90.00
_cell.angle_gamma   90.00
#
_symmetry.space_group_name_H-M   'P 1'
#
loop_
_entity.id
_entity.type
_entity.pdbx_description
1 polymer ?
#
loop_
_entity_poly.entity_id
_entity_poly.type
_entity_poly.pdbx_seq_one_letter_code
_entity_poly.pdbx_strand_id
1 'polypeptide(L)'
;MKKLIAVLLAVMTLLGAVCALAEGSVTGGWTVAESTKINAEEQEIFDKAMEGLVGVDYEPIAYIGNQVVAGLNHCFLCKATVVYPGAETALALVYIYQDLEGNAEITNIANLDIAQLSEPIE
;
A
#
# COMPACT_ATOMS: atom_id res chain seq x y z
N MET A 1 -9.01 -0.19 -35.70
CA MET A 1 -9.53 -0.12 -34.33
C MET A 1 -9.79 -1.49 -33.72
N LYS A 2 -10.51 -2.34 -34.40
CA LYS A 2 -10.81 -3.68 -33.86
C LYS A 2 -9.56 -4.50 -33.60
N LYS A 3 -8.54 -4.39 -34.46
CA LYS A 3 -7.28 -5.10 -34.28
C LYS A 3 -6.51 -4.64 -33.06
N LEU A 4 -6.55 -3.33 -32.78
CA LEU A 4 -5.87 -2.76 -31.60
C LEU A 4 -6.54 -3.25 -30.32
N ILE A 5 -7.86 -3.29 -30.29
CA ILE A 5 -8.60 -3.76 -29.12
C ILE A 5 -8.28 -5.23 -28.86
N ALA A 6 -8.23 -6.04 -29.93
CA ALA A 6 -7.92 -7.46 -29.78
C ALA A 6 -6.51 -7.68 -29.24
N VAL A 7 -5.56 -6.91 -29.71
CA VAL A 7 -4.17 -7.00 -29.24
C VAL A 7 -4.09 -6.59 -27.76
N LEU A 8 -4.78 -5.55 -27.39
CA LEU A 8 -4.79 -5.08 -26.01
C LEU A 8 -5.37 -6.13 -25.07
N LEU A 9 -6.48 -6.72 -25.48
CA LEU A 9 -7.10 -7.79 -24.69
C LEU A 9 -6.20 -9.00 -24.55
N ALA A 10 -5.50 -9.36 -25.62
CA ALA A 10 -4.56 -10.48 -25.61
C ALA A 10 -3.40 -10.23 -24.64
N VAL A 11 -2.87 -9.02 -24.62
CA VAL A 11 -1.80 -8.63 -23.72
C VAL A 11 -2.27 -8.70 -22.28
N MET A 12 -3.45 -8.19 -21.98
CA MET A 12 -3.99 -8.23 -20.63
C MET A 12 -4.24 -9.66 -20.17
N THR A 13 -4.75 -10.50 -21.05
CA THR A 13 -4.98 -11.90 -20.74
C THR A 13 -3.66 -12.61 -20.45
N LEU A 14 -2.65 -12.31 -21.24
CA LEU A 14 -1.33 -12.91 -21.07
C LEU A 14 -0.71 -12.51 -19.72
N LEU A 15 -0.81 -11.24 -19.36
CA LEU A 15 -0.31 -10.76 -18.09
C LEU A 15 -1.03 -11.42 -16.91
N GLY A 16 -2.35 -11.56 -17.02
CA GLY A 16 -3.12 -12.23 -16.00
C GLY A 16 -2.71 -13.68 -15.85
N ALA A 17 -2.51 -14.38 -16.97
CA ALA A 17 -2.09 -15.77 -16.95
C ALA A 17 -0.69 -15.92 -16.34
N VAL A 18 0.22 -15.04 -16.69
CA VAL A 18 1.57 -15.06 -16.13
C VAL A 18 1.55 -14.85 -14.62
N CYS A 19 0.77 -13.90 -14.16
CA CYS A 19 0.64 -13.65 -12.72
C CYS A 19 0.09 -14.88 -12.00
N ALA A 20 -0.93 -15.50 -12.57
CA ALA A 20 -1.53 -16.68 -11.97
C ALA A 20 -0.55 -17.85 -11.91
N LEU A 21 0.22 -18.05 -12.97
CA LEU A 21 1.20 -19.12 -13.02
C LEU A 21 2.38 -18.86 -12.09
N ALA A 22 2.89 -17.63 -12.08
CA ALA A 22 4.05 -17.28 -11.28
C ALA A 22 3.76 -17.42 -9.79
N GLU A 23 2.57 -17.05 -9.39
CA GLU A 23 2.21 -17.01 -7.98
C GLU A 23 1.62 -18.30 -7.45
N GLY A 24 1.32 -19.22 -8.32
CA GLY A 24 0.69 -20.44 -7.87
C GLY A 24 -0.56 -20.16 -7.06
N SER A 25 -1.36 -19.25 -7.53
CA SER A 25 -2.61 -18.88 -6.89
C SER A 25 -2.47 -17.92 -5.73
N VAL A 26 -1.37 -17.23 -5.64
CA VAL A 26 -1.22 -16.28 -4.55
C VAL A 26 -1.89 -14.96 -4.90
N THR A 27 -3.03 -15.06 -5.55
CA THR A 27 -3.84 -13.90 -5.84
C THR A 27 -4.23 -13.27 -4.51
N GLY A 28 -3.87 -12.03 -4.33
CA GLY A 28 -4.14 -11.33 -3.09
C GLY A 28 -3.08 -11.50 -2.01
N GLY A 29 -2.01 -12.24 -2.30
CA GLY A 29 -0.93 -12.38 -1.34
C GLY A 29 -0.08 -11.13 -1.24
N TRP A 30 0.32 -10.81 -0.02
CA TRP A 30 1.22 -9.70 0.23
C TRP A 30 2.67 -10.13 0.08
N THR A 31 3.46 -9.29 -0.55
CA THR A 31 4.90 -9.50 -0.70
C THR A 31 5.62 -8.50 0.20
N VAL A 32 6.46 -9.02 1.08
CA VAL A 32 7.26 -8.17 1.95
C VAL A 32 8.30 -7.44 1.11
N ALA A 33 8.49 -6.16 1.37
CA ALA A 33 9.46 -5.35 0.63
C ALA A 33 10.88 -5.85 0.87
N GLU A 34 11.70 -5.86 -0.16
CA GLU A 34 13.11 -6.21 -0.02
C GLU A 34 13.85 -5.19 0.84
N SER A 35 13.44 -3.94 0.76
CA SER A 35 14.01 -2.88 1.57
C SER A 35 12.87 -2.09 2.21
N THR A 36 12.98 -1.85 3.50
CA THR A 36 12.01 -1.04 4.22
C THR A 36 12.22 0.46 3.97
N LYS A 37 13.34 0.80 3.36
CA LYS A 37 13.64 2.20 3.05
C LYS A 37 12.71 2.70 1.95
N ILE A 38 12.03 3.78 2.22
CA ILE A 38 11.10 4.38 1.28
C ILE A 38 11.85 5.07 0.16
N ASN A 39 11.60 4.67 -1.08
CA ASN A 39 12.22 5.33 -2.23
C ASN A 39 11.37 6.50 -2.71
N ALA A 40 11.86 7.21 -3.72
CA ALA A 40 11.19 8.40 -4.23
C ALA A 40 9.81 8.11 -4.81
N GLU A 41 9.65 6.99 -5.49
CA GLU A 41 8.36 6.59 -6.05
C GLU A 41 7.34 6.29 -4.96
N GLU A 42 7.78 5.55 -3.95
CA GLU A 42 6.92 5.19 -2.82
C GLU A 42 6.49 6.43 -2.04
N GLN A 43 7.42 7.36 -1.86
CA GLN A 43 7.11 8.62 -1.19
C GLN A 43 6.07 9.42 -2.00
N GLU A 44 6.19 9.44 -3.31
CA GLU A 44 5.24 10.13 -4.17
C GLU A 44 3.84 9.52 -4.07
N ILE A 45 3.75 8.21 -4.06
CA ILE A 45 2.47 7.49 -3.89
C ILE A 45 1.85 7.87 -2.55
N PHE A 46 2.66 7.87 -1.52
CA PHE A 46 2.21 8.24 -0.18
C PHE A 46 1.69 9.68 -0.15
N ASP A 47 2.44 10.61 -0.70
CA ASP A 47 2.07 12.01 -0.71
C ASP A 47 0.75 12.24 -1.46
N LYS A 48 0.56 11.56 -2.56
CA LYS A 48 -0.70 11.63 -3.30
C LYS A 48 -1.88 11.15 -2.47
N ALA A 49 -1.69 10.04 -1.76
CA ALA A 49 -2.75 9.48 -0.94
C ALA A 49 -3.11 10.39 0.23
N MET A 50 -2.16 11.18 0.68
CA MET A 50 -2.38 12.09 1.82
C MET A 50 -3.02 13.41 1.43
N GLU A 51 -3.13 13.69 0.14
CA GLU A 51 -3.75 14.94 -0.32
C GLU A 51 -5.16 15.06 0.23
N GLY A 52 -5.46 16.19 0.83
CA GLY A 52 -6.78 16.46 1.39
C GLY A 52 -7.04 15.87 2.76
N LEU A 53 -6.14 15.06 3.28
CA LEU A 53 -6.30 14.50 4.62
C LEU A 53 -6.03 15.57 5.67
N VAL A 54 -6.96 15.69 6.60
CA VAL A 54 -6.83 16.66 7.70
C VAL A 54 -7.08 15.96 9.03
N GLY A 55 -6.56 16.55 10.11
CA GLY A 55 -6.81 16.05 11.46
C GLY A 55 -5.74 15.10 12.00
N VAL A 56 -5.07 14.37 11.15
CA VAL A 56 -3.97 13.50 11.54
C VAL A 56 -2.83 13.69 10.56
N ASP A 57 -1.62 13.75 11.11
CA ASP A 57 -0.40 13.86 10.31
C ASP A 57 0.30 12.50 10.32
N TYR A 58 0.43 11.89 9.16
CA TYR A 58 1.11 10.61 9.01
C TYR A 58 2.49 10.82 8.39
N GLU A 59 3.50 10.36 9.11
CA GLU A 59 4.87 10.40 8.63
C GLU A 59 5.30 8.98 8.28
N PRO A 60 5.62 8.69 7.00
CA PRO A 60 6.02 7.35 6.62
C PRO A 60 7.43 7.05 7.14
N ILE A 61 7.55 5.93 7.84
CA ILE A 61 8.81 5.50 8.43
C ILE A 61 9.44 4.39 7.59
N ALA A 62 8.61 3.48 7.11
CA ALA A 62 9.09 2.31 6.40
C ALA A 62 8.05 1.83 5.38
N TYR A 63 8.54 1.23 4.31
CA TYR A 63 7.70 0.55 3.33
C TYR A 63 7.67 -0.93 3.67
N ILE A 64 6.50 -1.45 3.96
CA ILE A 64 6.36 -2.81 4.47
C ILE A 64 6.22 -3.81 3.33
N GLY A 65 5.43 -3.49 2.33
CA GLY A 65 5.22 -4.41 1.23
C GLY A 65 4.09 -3.99 0.32
N ASN A 66 3.76 -4.88 -0.61
CA ASN A 66 2.69 -4.62 -1.55
C ASN A 66 1.92 -5.88 -1.90
N GLN A 67 0.78 -5.68 -2.51
CA GLN A 67 -0.08 -6.75 -2.99
C GLN A 67 -0.49 -6.41 -4.41
N VAL A 68 -0.22 -7.31 -5.34
CA VAL A 68 -0.59 -7.10 -6.73
C VAL A 68 -2.06 -7.46 -6.93
N VAL A 69 -2.80 -6.49 -7.40
CA VAL A 69 -4.23 -6.63 -7.71
C VAL A 69 -4.41 -5.97 -9.08
N ALA A 70 -5.60 -5.49 -9.38
CA ALA A 70 -5.74 -4.60 -10.54
C ALA A 70 -5.21 -3.24 -10.12
N GLY A 71 -3.90 -3.08 -10.16
CA GLY A 71 -3.16 -2.00 -9.54
C GLY A 71 -2.27 -2.56 -8.45
N LEU A 72 -1.96 -1.77 -7.44
CA LEU A 72 -1.12 -2.18 -6.33
C LEU A 72 -1.71 -1.69 -5.02
N ASN A 73 -1.75 -2.57 -4.04
CA ASN A 73 -1.98 -2.16 -2.66
C ASN A 73 -0.61 -2.03 -2.00
N HIS A 74 -0.38 -0.93 -1.32
CA HIS A 74 0.87 -0.65 -0.63
C HIS A 74 0.62 -0.58 0.86
N CYS A 75 1.60 -1.00 1.65
CA CYS A 75 1.53 -0.88 3.10
C CYS A 75 2.72 -0.10 3.62
N PHE A 76 2.44 0.98 4.31
CA PHE A 76 3.46 1.84 4.93
C PHE A 76 3.34 1.79 6.44
N LEU A 77 4.48 1.70 7.13
CA LEU A 77 4.50 1.92 8.56
C LEU A 77 4.66 3.41 8.79
N CYS A 78 3.77 4.00 9.56
CA CYS A 78 3.73 5.43 9.75
C CYS A 78 3.68 5.81 11.21
N LYS A 79 4.19 7.00 11.48
CA LYS A 79 4.01 7.68 12.75
C LYS A 79 2.80 8.58 12.59
N ALA A 80 1.81 8.41 13.43
CA ALA A 80 0.56 9.15 13.36
C ALA A 80 0.47 10.14 14.50
N THR A 81 0.24 11.39 14.18
CA THR A 81 0.10 12.45 15.18
C THR A 81 -1.20 13.20 14.91
N VAL A 82 -2.10 13.20 15.88
CA VAL A 82 -3.34 13.97 15.77
C VAL A 82 -3.01 15.44 15.90
N VAL A 83 -3.58 16.26 15.04
CA VAL A 83 -3.24 17.68 14.95
C VAL A 83 -4.08 18.49 15.94
N TYR A 84 -3.72 18.39 17.21
CA TYR A 84 -4.25 19.27 18.25
C TYR A 84 -3.27 19.29 19.44
N PRO A 85 -3.32 20.33 20.27
CA PRO A 85 -2.37 20.43 21.40
C PRO A 85 -2.50 19.26 22.37
N GLY A 86 -1.35 18.70 22.75
CA GLY A 86 -1.32 17.58 23.69
C GLY A 86 -1.58 16.22 23.07
N ALA A 87 -1.70 16.15 21.75
CA ALA A 87 -1.94 14.87 21.07
C ALA A 87 -0.74 13.95 21.19
N GLU A 88 -1.02 12.68 21.42
CA GLU A 88 0.01 11.66 21.47
C GLU A 88 0.32 11.16 20.07
N THR A 89 1.54 10.67 19.92
CA THR A 89 1.98 10.03 18.69
C THR A 89 1.80 8.53 18.79
N ALA A 90 1.31 7.91 17.74
CA ALA A 90 1.12 6.47 17.68
C ALA A 90 1.74 5.92 16.39
N LEU A 91 1.81 4.61 16.30
CA LEU A 91 2.23 3.95 15.07
C LEU A 91 1.00 3.40 14.38
N ALA A 92 1.03 3.38 13.06
CA ALA A 92 -0.06 2.86 12.26
C ALA A 92 0.46 2.25 10.99
N LEU A 93 -0.24 1.22 10.51
CA LEU A 93 -0.03 0.71 9.16
C LEU A 93 -1.05 1.41 8.27
N VAL A 94 -0.57 2.08 7.25
CA VAL A 94 -1.43 2.77 6.30
C VAL A 94 -1.42 2.01 4.98
N TYR A 95 -2.59 1.60 4.56
CA TYR A 95 -2.78 0.86 3.32
C TYR A 95 -3.26 1.81 2.24
N ILE A 96 -2.56 1.82 1.13
CA ILE A 96 -2.83 2.72 0.02
C ILE A 96 -3.04 1.92 -1.24
N TYR A 97 -4.14 2.17 -1.94
CA TYR A 97 -4.39 1.57 -3.23
C TYR A 97 -3.92 2.52 -4.33
N GLN A 98 -3.09 2.00 -5.22
CA GLN A 98 -2.65 2.71 -6.41
C GLN A 98 -3.27 2.03 -7.62
N ASP A 99 -4.07 2.77 -8.38
CA ASP A 99 -4.70 2.21 -9.57
C ASP A 99 -3.70 2.16 -10.74
N LEU A 100 -4.17 1.61 -11.85
CA LEU A 100 -3.32 1.45 -13.04
C LEU A 100 -2.94 2.77 -13.70
N GLU A 101 -3.60 3.85 -13.35
CA GLU A 101 -3.32 5.19 -13.86
C GLU A 101 -2.39 5.98 -12.94
N GLY A 102 -2.06 5.42 -11.79
CA GLY A 102 -1.16 6.07 -10.85
C GLY A 102 -1.84 6.88 -9.76
N ASN A 103 -3.17 6.88 -9.71
CA ASN A 103 -3.89 7.54 -8.64
C ASN A 103 -3.73 6.72 -7.36
N ALA A 104 -3.67 7.40 -6.21
CA ALA A 104 -3.46 6.75 -4.94
C ALA A 104 -4.47 7.22 -3.91
N GLU A 105 -4.99 6.28 -3.13
CA GLU A 105 -5.95 6.61 -2.07
C GLU A 105 -5.74 5.69 -0.86
N ILE A 106 -6.02 6.21 0.31
CA ILE A 106 -5.96 5.42 1.55
C ILE A 106 -7.18 4.51 1.58
N THR A 107 -6.93 3.20 1.76
CA THR A 107 -8.02 2.23 1.83
C THR A 107 -8.25 1.72 3.25
N ASN A 108 -7.21 1.72 4.08
CA ASN A 108 -7.34 1.27 5.44
C ASN A 108 -6.19 1.82 6.30
N ILE A 109 -6.47 1.98 7.57
CA ILE A 109 -5.47 2.39 8.56
C ILE A 109 -5.63 1.49 9.76
N ALA A 110 -4.56 0.77 10.11
CA ALA A 110 -4.55 -0.11 11.26
C ALA A 110 -3.60 0.45 12.32
N ASN A 111 -4.16 0.92 13.41
CA ASN A 111 -3.34 1.44 14.51
C ASN A 111 -2.63 0.30 15.21
N LEU A 112 -1.37 0.52 15.54
CA LEU A 112 -0.55 -0.46 16.26
C LEU A 112 -0.42 -0.05 17.72
N ASP A 113 -0.76 -0.97 18.60
CA ASP A 113 -0.58 -0.78 20.02
C ASP A 113 0.66 -1.55 20.46
N ILE A 114 1.74 -0.82 20.72
CA ILE A 114 3.02 -1.43 21.08
C ILE A 114 2.88 -2.23 22.38
N ALA A 115 2.05 -1.77 23.29
CA ALA A 115 1.85 -2.50 24.53
C ALA A 115 1.23 -3.87 24.30
N GLN A 116 0.28 -3.97 23.37
CA GLN A 116 -0.30 -5.25 22.98
C GLN A 116 0.71 -6.14 22.28
N LEU A 117 1.54 -5.55 21.43
CA LEU A 117 2.54 -6.31 20.69
C LEU A 117 3.61 -6.90 21.61
N SER A 118 3.83 -6.28 22.76
CA SER A 118 4.85 -6.74 23.71
C SER A 118 4.31 -7.74 24.74
N GLU A 119 3.05 -8.04 24.72
CA GLU A 119 2.49 -9.03 25.65
C GLU A 119 3.01 -10.42 25.31
N PRO A 120 3.32 -11.23 26.33
CA PRO A 120 3.80 -12.58 26.06
C PRO A 120 2.74 -13.42 25.39
N ILE A 121 3.18 -14.22 24.45
CA ILE A 121 2.31 -15.17 23.76
C ILE A 121 2.27 -16.42 24.62
N GLU A 122 1.11 -16.74 25.10
CA GLU A 122 0.95 -17.94 25.93
C GLU A 122 0.21 -19.04 25.23
#